data_2765bf9882559890c554b2a19b8aec30
#
_entry.id   2765bf9882559890c554b2a19b8aec30
#
_cell.length_a   1.000
_cell.length_b   1.000
_cell.length_c   1.000
_cell.angle_alpha   90.00
_cell.angle_beta   90.00
_cell.angle_gamma   90.00
#
_symmetry.space_group_name_H-M   'P 1'
#
loop_
_entity.id
_entity.type
_entity.pdbx_description
1 polymer ?
#
loop_
_entity_poly.entity_id
_entity_poly.type
_entity_poly.pdbx_seq_one_letter_code
_entity_poly.pdbx_strand_id
1 'polypeptide(L)'
;MTQNEPTAPEDASLDELRAEIEDIDREIVELIARRTYVADSVAQVKDERDLPTTDEGQEDRVMERAGRNAEHFDVDSNLVKAVFRLLIELN
;
A
#
# COMPACT_ATOMS: atom_id res chain seq x y z
N MET A 1 -18.08 -18.25 2.01
CA MET A 1 -18.06 -16.82 2.31
C MET A 1 -16.67 -16.26 2.11
N THR A 2 -16.56 -15.16 1.43
CA THR A 2 -15.25 -14.58 1.19
C THR A 2 -14.77 -13.82 2.42
N GLN A 3 -13.46 -13.86 2.65
CA GLN A 3 -12.84 -13.17 3.79
C GLN A 3 -12.75 -11.65 3.57
N ASN A 4 -12.96 -11.22 2.33
CA ASN A 4 -12.76 -9.83 1.97
C ASN A 4 -14.03 -9.00 2.00
N GLU A 5 -15.17 -9.63 2.22
CA GLU A 5 -16.43 -8.90 2.28
C GLU A 5 -16.66 -8.38 3.69
N PRO A 6 -16.89 -7.08 3.83
CA PRO A 6 -17.20 -6.54 5.15
C PRO A 6 -18.56 -7.04 5.64
N THR A 7 -18.71 -7.10 6.95
CA THR A 7 -19.98 -7.42 7.56
C THR A 7 -20.99 -6.34 7.22
N ALA A 8 -22.22 -6.73 6.86
CA ALA A 8 -23.27 -5.78 6.54
C ALA A 8 -23.54 -4.88 7.75
N PRO A 9 -23.61 -3.55 7.56
CA PRO A 9 -23.79 -2.62 8.69
C PRO A 9 -25.01 -2.90 9.53
N GLU A 10 -26.10 -3.34 8.93
CA GLU A 10 -27.35 -3.61 9.66
C GLU A 10 -27.25 -4.89 10.53
N ASP A 11 -26.29 -5.76 10.25
CA ASP A 11 -26.12 -7.02 10.98
C ASP A 11 -24.94 -7.01 11.93
N ALA A 12 -24.11 -5.96 11.88
CA ALA A 12 -22.90 -5.89 12.66
C ALA A 12 -23.04 -4.89 13.79
N SER A 13 -22.53 -5.24 14.97
CA SER A 13 -22.44 -4.28 16.07
C SER A 13 -21.31 -3.29 15.79
N LEU A 14 -21.37 -2.15 16.45
CA LEU A 14 -20.30 -1.15 16.35
C LEU A 14 -18.95 -1.72 16.79
N ASP A 15 -18.96 -2.55 17.84
CA ASP A 15 -17.72 -3.17 18.33
C ASP A 15 -17.14 -4.13 17.31
N GLU A 16 -18.00 -4.90 16.62
CA GLU A 16 -17.53 -5.80 15.57
C GLU A 16 -16.90 -5.05 14.41
N LEU A 17 -17.52 -3.95 14.01
CA LEU A 17 -16.99 -3.13 12.92
C LEU A 17 -15.65 -2.48 13.29
N ARG A 18 -15.53 -2.03 14.53
CA ARG A 18 -14.28 -1.45 15.03
C ARG A 18 -13.17 -2.50 15.09
N ALA A 19 -13.50 -3.71 15.52
CA ALA A 19 -12.54 -4.81 15.53
C ALA A 19 -12.06 -5.14 14.12
N GLU A 20 -12.97 -5.08 13.13
CA GLU A 20 -12.61 -5.32 11.74
C GLU A 20 -11.64 -4.25 11.24
N ILE A 21 -11.88 -2.98 11.59
CA ILE A 21 -10.97 -1.89 11.24
C ILE A 21 -9.60 -2.11 11.85
N GLU A 22 -9.54 -2.54 13.12
CA GLU A 22 -8.27 -2.81 13.77
C GLU A 22 -7.47 -3.89 13.05
N ASP A 23 -8.15 -4.92 12.57
CA ASP A 23 -7.50 -5.99 11.81
C ASP A 23 -6.98 -5.47 10.48
N ILE A 24 -7.77 -4.64 9.80
CA ILE A 24 -7.36 -4.03 8.53
C ILE A 24 -6.14 -3.13 8.75
N ASP A 25 -6.14 -2.34 9.81
CA ASP A 25 -5.03 -1.45 10.11
C ASP A 25 -3.74 -2.25 10.32
N ARG A 26 -3.83 -3.38 11.02
CA ARG A 26 -2.67 -4.25 11.21
C ARG A 26 -2.16 -4.78 9.88
N GLU A 27 -3.06 -5.18 8.99
CA GLU A 27 -2.68 -5.67 7.67
C GLU A 27 -2.01 -4.58 6.85
N ILE A 28 -2.47 -3.34 6.95
CA ILE A 28 -1.83 -2.22 6.27
C ILE A 28 -0.39 -2.05 6.73
N VAL A 29 -0.16 -2.08 8.04
CA VAL A 29 1.19 -1.95 8.59
C VAL A 29 2.07 -3.12 8.14
N GLU A 30 1.52 -4.33 8.13
CA GLU A 30 2.26 -5.51 7.67
C GLU A 30 2.67 -5.36 6.20
N LEU A 31 1.76 -4.86 5.36
CA LEU A 31 2.07 -4.65 3.94
C LEU A 31 3.11 -3.55 3.75
N ILE A 32 3.06 -2.50 4.55
CA ILE A 32 4.08 -1.45 4.51
C ILE A 32 5.45 -2.04 4.87
N ALA A 33 5.51 -2.86 5.92
CA ALA A 33 6.75 -3.51 6.33
C ALA A 33 7.32 -4.39 5.23
N ARG A 34 6.47 -5.20 4.58
CA ARG A 34 6.89 -6.07 3.48
C ARG A 34 7.41 -5.25 2.30
N ARG A 35 6.70 -4.19 1.95
CA ARG A 35 7.10 -3.33 0.85
C ARG A 35 8.45 -2.67 1.14
N THR A 36 8.63 -2.20 2.36
CA THR A 36 9.89 -1.57 2.79
C THR A 36 11.04 -2.56 2.69
N TYR A 37 10.83 -3.79 3.15
CA TYR A 37 11.87 -4.83 3.07
C TYR A 37 12.27 -5.11 1.62
N VAL A 38 11.28 -5.25 0.74
CA VAL A 38 11.57 -5.53 -0.67
C VAL A 38 12.26 -4.34 -1.34
N ALA A 39 11.82 -3.12 -1.02
CA ALA A 39 12.45 -1.92 -1.58
C ALA A 39 13.90 -1.79 -1.13
N ASP A 40 14.19 -2.12 0.13
CA ASP A 40 15.56 -2.12 0.63
C ASP A 40 16.39 -3.18 -0.10
N SER A 41 15.80 -4.33 -0.40
CA SER A 41 16.47 -5.38 -1.15
C SER A 41 16.79 -4.93 -2.57
N VAL A 42 15.87 -4.19 -3.20
CA VAL A 42 16.11 -3.63 -4.53
C VAL A 42 17.27 -2.64 -4.49
N ALA A 43 17.29 -1.78 -3.48
CA ALA A 43 18.37 -0.80 -3.32
C ALA A 43 19.71 -1.51 -3.14
N GLN A 44 19.75 -2.59 -2.37
CA GLN A 44 20.96 -3.37 -2.15
C GLN A 44 21.46 -4.00 -3.45
N VAL A 45 20.55 -4.58 -4.24
CA VAL A 45 20.91 -5.18 -5.54
C VAL A 45 21.46 -4.11 -6.49
N LYS A 46 20.85 -2.92 -6.51
CA LYS A 46 21.34 -1.83 -7.34
C LYS A 46 22.75 -1.40 -6.94
N ASP A 47 23.01 -1.32 -5.63
CA ASP A 47 24.32 -0.96 -5.12
C ASP A 47 25.37 -2.00 -5.53
N GLU A 48 25.04 -3.29 -5.38
CA GLU A 48 25.95 -4.38 -5.76
C GLU A 48 26.28 -4.38 -7.24
N ARG A 49 25.34 -3.93 -8.06
CA ARG A 49 25.52 -3.89 -9.52
C ARG A 49 25.95 -2.51 -10.02
N ASP A 50 26.23 -1.61 -9.12
CA ASP A 50 26.68 -0.25 -9.44
C ASP A 50 25.65 0.49 -10.31
N LEU A 51 24.36 0.30 -9.99
CA LEU A 51 23.26 0.96 -10.68
C LEU A 51 22.83 2.21 -9.91
N PRO A 52 22.25 3.21 -10.59
CA PRO A 52 21.76 4.41 -9.89
C PRO A 52 20.74 4.05 -8.81
N THR A 53 20.84 4.69 -7.65
CA THR A 53 19.91 4.47 -6.54
C THR A 53 18.60 5.22 -6.73
N THR A 54 18.63 6.29 -7.51
CA THR A 54 17.45 7.12 -7.78
C THR A 54 17.00 6.91 -9.22
N ASP A 55 15.72 6.65 -9.39
CA ASP A 55 15.12 6.47 -10.71
C ASP A 55 13.77 7.20 -10.73
N GLU A 56 13.77 8.41 -11.29
CA GLU A 56 12.56 9.23 -11.37
C GLU A 56 11.48 8.58 -12.22
N GLY A 57 11.87 7.90 -13.28
CA GLY A 57 10.91 7.18 -14.10
C GLY A 57 10.21 6.08 -13.34
N GLN A 58 10.92 5.44 -12.42
CA GLN A 58 10.32 4.39 -11.58
C GLN A 58 9.31 4.98 -10.61
N GLU A 59 9.60 6.15 -10.05
CA GLU A 59 8.66 6.83 -9.16
C GLU A 59 7.38 7.19 -9.89
N ASP A 60 7.50 7.68 -11.13
CA ASP A 60 6.34 7.99 -11.95
C ASP A 60 5.50 6.74 -12.21
N ARG A 61 6.15 5.62 -12.50
CA ARG A 61 5.46 4.35 -12.73
C ARG A 61 4.73 3.88 -11.48
N VAL A 62 5.32 4.08 -10.31
CA VAL A 62 4.66 3.74 -9.03
C VAL A 62 3.39 4.58 -8.86
N MET A 63 3.47 5.87 -9.15
CA MET A 63 2.32 6.76 -9.00
C MET A 63 1.21 6.42 -9.99
N GLU A 64 1.56 6.11 -11.23
CA GLU A 64 0.57 5.71 -12.22
C GLU A 64 -0.13 4.41 -11.82
N ARG A 65 0.65 3.44 -11.35
CA ARG A 65 0.10 2.16 -10.89
C ARG A 65 -0.79 2.35 -9.67
N ALA A 66 -0.39 3.23 -8.75
CA ALA A 66 -1.21 3.54 -7.57
C ALA A 66 -2.57 4.10 -7.99
N GLY A 67 -2.57 4.99 -8.99
CA GLY A 67 -3.83 5.52 -9.52
C GLY A 67 -4.71 4.45 -10.14
N ARG A 68 -4.12 3.56 -10.93
CA ARG A 68 -4.89 2.47 -11.55
C ARG A 68 -5.45 1.51 -10.51
N ASN A 69 -4.67 1.20 -9.48
CA ASN A 69 -5.14 0.34 -8.41
C ASN A 69 -6.27 0.99 -7.63
N ALA A 70 -6.17 2.30 -7.39
CA ALA A 70 -7.22 3.04 -6.71
C ALA A 70 -8.53 2.94 -7.49
N GLU A 71 -8.48 3.13 -8.80
CA GLU A 71 -9.65 3.02 -9.65
C GLU A 71 -10.24 1.61 -9.62
N HIS A 72 -9.38 0.61 -9.66
CA HIS A 72 -9.81 -0.78 -9.63
C HIS A 72 -10.61 -1.10 -8.37
N PHE A 73 -10.22 -0.55 -7.24
CA PHE A 73 -10.86 -0.80 -5.95
C PHE A 73 -11.83 0.31 -5.54
N ASP A 74 -12.11 1.24 -6.44
CA ASP A 74 -13.05 2.33 -6.20
C ASP A 74 -12.67 3.19 -4.99
N VAL A 75 -11.39 3.53 -4.92
CA VAL A 75 -10.85 4.41 -3.89
C VAL A 75 -10.36 5.69 -4.56
N ASP A 76 -10.46 6.81 -3.86
CA ASP A 76 -10.00 8.10 -4.39
C ASP A 76 -8.52 8.00 -4.79
N SER A 77 -8.23 8.20 -6.07
CA SER A 77 -6.87 8.06 -6.58
C SER A 77 -5.92 9.11 -6.00
N ASN A 78 -6.40 10.30 -5.72
CA ASN A 78 -5.55 11.35 -5.12
C ASN A 78 -5.12 10.97 -3.72
N LEU A 79 -6.02 10.36 -2.94
CA LEU A 79 -5.70 9.88 -1.60
C LEU A 79 -4.65 8.77 -1.68
N VAL A 80 -4.86 7.80 -2.56
CA VAL A 80 -3.93 6.66 -2.70
C VAL A 80 -2.57 7.16 -3.16
N LYS A 81 -2.52 8.08 -4.11
CA LYS A 81 -1.25 8.64 -4.57
C LYS A 81 -0.51 9.36 -3.46
N ALA A 82 -1.25 10.07 -2.58
CA ALA A 82 -0.63 10.75 -1.44
C ALA A 82 0.04 9.73 -0.50
N VAL A 83 -0.64 8.61 -0.25
CA VAL A 83 -0.08 7.54 0.57
C VAL A 83 1.20 6.99 -0.06
N PHE A 84 1.17 6.71 -1.37
CA PHE A 84 2.34 6.15 -2.06
C PHE A 84 3.49 7.15 -2.15
N ARG A 85 3.20 8.44 -2.21
CA ARG A 85 4.25 9.46 -2.14
C ARG A 85 5.01 9.36 -0.82
N LEU A 86 4.30 9.16 0.29
CA LEU A 86 4.93 8.95 1.58
C LEU A 86 5.74 7.66 1.62
N LEU A 87 5.20 6.59 1.05
CA LEU A 87 5.91 5.29 1.01
C LEU A 87 7.21 5.39 0.22
N ILE A 88 7.21 6.15 -0.88
CA ILE A 88 8.41 6.39 -1.67
C ILE A 88 9.45 7.14 -0.84
N GLU A 89 9.03 8.12 -0.06
CA GLU A 89 9.94 8.92 0.77
C GLU A 89 10.60 8.09 1.88
N LEU A 90 9.98 7.00 2.32
CA LEU A 90 10.54 6.13 3.35
C LEU A 90 11.78 5.37 2.87
N ASN A 91 11.96 5.27 1.58
CA ASN A 91 13.09 4.57 0.99
C ASN A 91 14.00 5.56 0.30
#